data_87326f8bcbf677915cbaa201ef19e296
#
_entry.id   87326f8bcbf677915cbaa201ef19e296
#
_cell.length_a   1.000
_cell.length_b   1.000
_cell.length_c   1.000
_cell.angle_alpha   90.00
_cell.angle_beta   90.00
_cell.angle_gamma   90.00
#
_symmetry.space_group_name_H-M   'P 1'
#
loop_
_entity.id
_entity.type
_entity.pdbx_description
1 polymer ?
#
loop_
_entity_poly.entity_id
_entity_poly.type
_entity_poly.pdbx_seq_one_letter_code
_entity_poly.pdbx_strand_id
1 'polypeptide(L)'
;EFLQNEMGVKNIRFPETSGIGIKPVSEEGTKRLVRSAIQYAIREGRKSVTLVHKGNIMKFTEGAFKIWGYEVAEEEFGDKVFTWAQYDRIVEQEGKEASDKAQEEAIAAGKIIIKDAIADIFLQQILTRPREFDVVATMNLNGDYISDALAAQVGGIGIAPGANINYETGHAIFEATHGTAPKYAGLDKVNPSSVILS
;
A
#
# COMPACT_ATOMS: atom_id res chain seq x y z
N GLU A 1 -4.26 31.06 11.91
CA GLU A 1 -3.46 31.87 12.85
C GLU A 1 -2.16 31.19 13.25
N PHE A 2 -2.16 29.96 13.82
CA PHE A 2 -0.95 29.27 14.26
C PHE A 2 0.11 29.13 13.14
N LEU A 3 -0.27 28.67 11.98
CA LEU A 3 0.67 28.52 10.86
C LEU A 3 1.27 29.85 10.39
N GLN A 4 0.52 30.93 10.47
CA GLN A 4 0.98 32.26 10.04
C GLN A 4 1.81 32.95 11.12
N ASN A 5 1.34 32.92 12.37
CA ASN A 5 1.92 33.69 13.45
C ASN A 5 3.11 32.99 14.10
N GLU A 6 3.01 31.67 14.34
CA GLU A 6 4.03 30.91 15.05
C GLU A 6 5.03 30.24 14.07
N MET A 7 4.53 29.73 12.95
CA MET A 7 5.37 29.04 11.97
C MET A 7 5.81 29.93 10.79
N GLY A 8 5.36 31.16 10.71
CA GLY A 8 5.75 32.13 9.68
C GLY A 8 5.33 31.75 8.25
N VAL A 9 4.32 30.94 8.08
CA VAL A 9 3.82 30.51 6.76
C VAL A 9 3.11 31.67 6.09
N LYS A 10 3.68 32.24 5.03
CA LYS A 10 3.16 33.43 4.34
C LYS A 10 2.25 33.11 3.15
N ASN A 11 2.35 31.93 2.57
CA ASN A 11 1.75 31.61 1.27
C ASN A 11 0.46 30.78 1.41
N ILE A 12 -0.40 31.12 2.36
CA ILE A 12 -1.73 30.54 2.45
C ILE A 12 -2.70 31.40 1.66
N ARG A 13 -3.16 30.89 0.51
CA ARG A 13 -4.22 31.55 -0.25
C ARG A 13 -5.54 31.40 0.49
N PHE A 14 -6.24 32.50 0.75
CA PHE A 14 -7.51 32.51 1.50
C PHE A 14 -7.40 31.96 2.93
N PRO A 15 -6.55 32.53 3.79
CA PRO A 15 -6.24 31.96 5.10
C PRO A 15 -7.44 31.85 6.04
N GLU A 16 -8.44 32.72 5.91
CA GLU A 16 -9.65 32.75 6.76
C GLU A 16 -10.64 31.62 6.42
N THR A 17 -10.59 31.12 5.18
CA THR A 17 -11.54 30.11 4.69
C THR A 17 -10.89 28.79 4.33
N SER A 18 -9.56 28.67 4.48
CA SER A 18 -8.83 27.45 4.20
C SER A 18 -8.94 26.45 5.34
N GLY A 19 -9.35 25.22 5.03
CA GLY A 19 -9.25 24.08 5.92
C GLY A 19 -7.84 23.50 5.94
N ILE A 20 -7.43 22.93 7.07
CA ILE A 20 -6.13 22.31 7.26
C ILE A 20 -6.33 20.90 7.82
N GLY A 21 -5.59 19.93 7.27
CA GLY A 21 -5.51 18.58 7.78
C GLY A 21 -4.06 18.21 8.13
N ILE A 22 -3.86 17.39 9.15
CA ILE A 22 -2.57 16.83 9.51
C ILE A 22 -2.59 15.34 9.19
N LYS A 23 -1.59 14.88 8.41
CA LYS A 23 -1.40 13.48 8.06
C LYS A 23 -0.09 12.97 8.67
N PRO A 24 -0.12 12.33 9.85
CA PRO A 24 1.07 11.70 10.42
C PRO A 24 1.38 10.40 9.69
N VAL A 25 2.67 10.14 9.47
CA VAL A 25 3.20 8.86 8.99
C VAL A 25 4.44 8.55 9.83
N SER A 26 4.48 7.38 10.45
CA SER A 26 5.61 6.96 11.28
C SER A 26 6.41 5.84 10.64
N GLU A 27 7.68 5.77 10.99
CA GLU A 27 8.58 4.70 10.58
C GLU A 27 8.10 3.35 11.11
N GLU A 28 7.80 3.28 12.40
CA GLU A 28 7.37 2.04 13.06
C GLU A 28 6.07 1.50 12.47
N GLY A 29 5.09 2.38 12.24
CA GLY A 29 3.81 2.01 11.62
C GLY A 29 4.00 1.51 10.18
N THR A 30 4.88 2.16 9.42
CA THR A 30 5.22 1.77 8.06
C THR A 30 5.94 0.41 8.04
N LYS A 31 7.02 0.27 8.79
CA LYS A 31 7.80 -0.98 8.85
C LYS A 31 6.94 -2.15 9.33
N ARG A 32 6.05 -1.93 10.31
CA ARG A 32 5.10 -2.95 10.76
C ARG A 32 4.15 -3.40 9.65
N LEU A 33 3.56 -2.48 8.90
CA LEU A 33 2.67 -2.81 7.79
C LEU A 33 3.39 -3.58 6.68
N VAL A 34 4.54 -3.08 6.24
CA VAL A 34 5.30 -3.69 5.13
C VAL A 34 5.84 -5.05 5.54
N ARG A 35 6.35 -5.20 6.76
CA ARG A 35 6.75 -6.50 7.34
C ARG A 35 5.60 -7.51 7.25
N SER A 36 4.41 -7.13 7.66
CA SER A 36 3.22 -8.00 7.62
C SER A 36 2.85 -8.37 6.18
N ALA A 37 2.94 -7.43 5.24
CA ALA A 37 2.67 -7.69 3.83
C ALA A 37 3.69 -8.69 3.22
N ILE A 38 4.98 -8.55 3.56
CA ILE A 38 6.03 -9.48 3.11
C ILE A 38 5.83 -10.86 3.73
N GLN A 39 5.55 -10.94 5.03
CA GLN A 39 5.26 -12.20 5.72
C GLN A 39 4.04 -12.91 5.11
N TYR A 40 2.98 -12.15 4.80
CA TYR A 40 1.83 -12.66 4.07
C TYR A 40 2.23 -13.22 2.70
N ALA A 41 3.01 -12.46 1.93
CA ALA A 41 3.47 -12.90 0.62
C ALA A 41 4.29 -14.20 0.69
N ILE A 42 5.17 -14.33 1.69
CA ILE A 42 5.96 -15.54 1.94
C ILE A 42 5.03 -16.72 2.28
N ARG A 43 4.11 -16.54 3.22
CA ARG A 43 3.20 -17.59 3.68
C ARG A 43 2.29 -18.11 2.58
N GLU A 44 1.77 -17.21 1.75
CA GLU A 44 0.82 -17.53 0.68
C GLU A 44 1.49 -17.78 -0.67
N GLY A 45 2.82 -17.85 -0.73
CA GLY A 45 3.56 -18.10 -1.96
C GLY A 45 3.35 -17.04 -3.05
N ARG A 46 3.15 -15.77 -2.65
CA ARG A 46 2.95 -14.65 -3.55
C ARG A 46 4.28 -14.18 -4.14
N LYS A 47 4.23 -13.62 -5.35
CA LYS A 47 5.44 -13.30 -6.12
C LYS A 47 5.92 -11.87 -5.94
N SER A 48 5.06 -10.97 -5.53
CA SER A 48 5.42 -9.56 -5.36
C SER A 48 4.65 -8.85 -4.26
N VAL A 49 5.28 -7.82 -3.68
CA VAL A 49 4.64 -6.81 -2.84
C VAL A 49 4.87 -5.45 -3.48
N THR A 50 3.80 -4.70 -3.72
CA THR A 50 3.87 -3.36 -4.30
C THR A 50 3.55 -2.31 -3.25
N LEU A 51 4.52 -1.43 -3.00
CA LEU A 51 4.35 -0.25 -2.13
C LEU A 51 3.67 0.85 -2.93
N VAL A 52 2.42 1.17 -2.63
CA VAL A 52 1.69 2.23 -3.35
C VAL A 52 1.71 3.52 -2.55
N HIS A 53 2.13 4.61 -3.17
CA HIS A 53 2.36 5.89 -2.50
C HIS A 53 2.24 7.09 -3.47
N LYS A 54 2.19 8.30 -2.92
CA LYS A 54 2.29 9.58 -3.66
C LYS A 54 3.54 10.36 -3.26
N GLY A 55 4.67 9.68 -3.12
CA GLY A 55 5.93 10.22 -2.61
C GLY A 55 6.60 11.28 -3.48
N ASN A 56 6.25 11.36 -4.76
CA ASN A 56 6.72 12.43 -5.64
C ASN A 56 6.14 13.82 -5.28
N ILE A 57 4.98 13.86 -4.62
CA ILE A 57 4.31 15.08 -4.15
C ILE A 57 4.48 15.23 -2.62
N MET A 58 4.12 14.20 -1.87
CA MET A 58 4.15 14.20 -0.40
C MET A 58 5.44 13.53 0.10
N LYS A 59 6.56 14.19 -0.11
CA LYS A 59 7.91 13.63 0.04
C LYS A 59 8.22 13.12 1.46
N PHE A 60 7.80 13.87 2.49
CA PHE A 60 8.14 13.58 3.89
C PHE A 60 7.16 12.63 4.59
N THR A 61 6.08 12.26 3.93
CA THR A 61 5.10 11.29 4.42
C THR A 61 5.03 10.08 3.51
N GLU A 62 4.43 10.20 2.35
CA GLU A 62 4.32 9.13 1.36
C GLU A 62 5.67 8.68 0.80
N GLY A 63 6.61 9.62 0.61
CA GLY A 63 7.98 9.31 0.20
C GLY A 63 8.75 8.57 1.28
N ALA A 64 8.57 8.96 2.53
CA ALA A 64 9.16 8.26 3.68
C ALA A 64 8.59 6.84 3.81
N PHE A 65 7.28 6.64 3.61
CA PHE A 65 6.65 5.31 3.56
C PHE A 65 7.37 4.38 2.56
N LYS A 66 7.64 4.87 1.34
CA LYS A 66 8.39 4.08 0.35
C LYS A 66 9.79 3.70 0.85
N ILE A 67 10.53 4.67 1.37
CA ILE A 67 11.91 4.47 1.84
C ILE A 67 11.94 3.44 2.96
N TRP A 68 11.17 3.63 4.02
CA TRP A 68 11.09 2.70 5.15
C TRP A 68 10.57 1.32 4.75
N GLY A 69 9.70 1.27 3.72
CA GLY A 69 9.22 0.01 3.16
C GLY A 69 10.32 -0.79 2.49
N TYR A 70 11.22 -0.15 1.75
CA TYR A 70 12.40 -0.81 1.18
C TYR A 70 13.42 -1.18 2.25
N GLU A 71 13.66 -0.31 3.23
CA GLU A 71 14.59 -0.59 4.34
C GLU A 71 14.19 -1.87 5.08
N VAL A 72 12.96 -1.99 5.57
CA VAL A 72 12.52 -3.19 6.29
C VAL A 72 12.58 -4.45 5.42
N ALA A 73 12.30 -4.32 4.11
CA ALA A 73 12.38 -5.43 3.18
C ALA A 73 13.83 -5.95 3.06
N GLU A 74 14.80 -5.07 2.94
CA GLU A 74 16.21 -5.44 2.80
C GLU A 74 16.83 -5.88 4.12
N GLU A 75 16.53 -5.19 5.22
CA GLU A 75 17.09 -5.47 6.55
C GLU A 75 16.60 -6.80 7.13
N GLU A 76 15.33 -7.12 6.99
CA GLU A 76 14.72 -8.27 7.65
C GLU A 76 14.48 -9.49 6.72
N PHE A 77 14.42 -9.27 5.41
CA PHE A 77 14.05 -10.31 4.44
C PHE A 77 15.00 -10.41 3.23
N GLY A 78 16.19 -9.85 3.29
CA GLY A 78 17.12 -9.79 2.15
C GLY A 78 17.48 -11.13 1.52
N ASP A 79 17.38 -12.23 2.27
CA ASP A 79 17.53 -13.59 1.77
C ASP A 79 16.33 -14.06 0.91
N LYS A 80 15.14 -13.51 1.13
CA LYS A 80 13.85 -13.92 0.53
C LYS A 80 13.27 -12.94 -0.47
N VAL A 81 13.81 -11.73 -0.52
CA VAL A 81 13.28 -10.68 -1.40
C VAL A 81 14.36 -10.12 -2.33
N PHE A 82 13.92 -9.46 -3.38
CA PHE A 82 14.71 -8.56 -4.21
C PHE A 82 13.93 -7.26 -4.40
N THR A 83 14.54 -6.11 -4.14
CA THR A 83 13.86 -4.81 -4.16
C THR A 83 14.20 -4.01 -5.41
N TRP A 84 13.28 -3.16 -5.86
CA TRP A 84 13.60 -2.20 -6.91
C TRP A 84 14.61 -1.14 -6.46
N ALA A 85 14.74 -0.89 -5.16
CA ALA A 85 15.84 -0.06 -4.65
C ALA A 85 17.22 -0.74 -4.86
N GLN A 86 17.30 -2.06 -4.72
CA GLN A 86 18.52 -2.82 -5.11
C GLN A 86 18.74 -2.77 -6.63
N TYR A 87 17.67 -2.96 -7.41
CA TYR A 87 17.73 -2.83 -8.86
C TYR A 87 18.32 -1.51 -9.29
N ASP A 88 17.82 -0.38 -8.77
CA ASP A 88 18.30 0.96 -9.11
C ASP A 88 19.76 1.16 -8.72
N ARG A 89 20.19 0.67 -7.55
CA ARG A 89 21.60 0.73 -7.13
C ARG A 89 22.53 -0.06 -8.07
N ILE A 90 22.11 -1.22 -8.54
CA ILE A 90 22.89 -2.00 -9.51
C ILE A 90 22.94 -1.26 -10.86
N VAL A 91 21.83 -0.65 -11.30
CA VAL A 91 21.85 0.19 -12.52
C VAL A 91 22.86 1.31 -12.41
N GLU A 92 22.95 2.00 -11.28
CA GLU A 92 23.90 3.09 -11.06
C GLU A 92 25.36 2.63 -11.03
N GLN A 93 25.63 1.45 -10.52
CA GLN A 93 27.00 0.92 -10.33
C GLN A 93 27.52 0.12 -11.52
N GLU A 94 26.68 -0.71 -12.13
CA GLU A 94 27.07 -1.74 -13.09
C GLU A 94 26.30 -1.65 -14.42
N GLY A 95 25.26 -0.80 -14.46
CA GLY A 95 24.43 -0.61 -15.65
C GLY A 95 23.19 -1.50 -15.69
N LYS A 96 22.33 -1.19 -16.66
CA LYS A 96 20.99 -1.80 -16.74
C LYS A 96 21.03 -3.32 -16.99
N GLU A 97 21.93 -3.81 -17.85
CA GLU A 97 22.02 -5.24 -18.18
C GLU A 97 22.37 -6.09 -16.96
N ALA A 98 23.26 -5.61 -16.09
CA ALA A 98 23.60 -6.27 -14.83
C ALA A 98 22.42 -6.34 -13.89
N SER A 99 21.64 -5.26 -13.81
CA SER A 99 20.46 -5.19 -12.96
C SER A 99 19.33 -6.09 -13.46
N ASP A 100 19.07 -6.11 -14.77
CA ASP A 100 18.08 -7.01 -15.37
C ASP A 100 18.42 -8.46 -15.06
N LYS A 101 19.70 -8.86 -15.22
CA LYS A 101 20.19 -10.20 -14.90
C LYS A 101 20.04 -10.53 -13.42
N ALA A 102 20.40 -9.62 -12.53
CA ALA A 102 20.27 -9.81 -11.08
C ALA A 102 18.80 -10.02 -10.67
N GLN A 103 17.86 -9.29 -11.26
CA GLN A 103 16.44 -9.48 -11.02
C GLN A 103 15.95 -10.82 -11.57
N GLU A 104 16.37 -11.22 -12.76
CA GLU A 104 16.02 -12.54 -13.34
C GLU A 104 16.52 -13.68 -12.46
N GLU A 105 17.76 -13.61 -11.98
CA GLU A 105 18.35 -14.58 -11.06
C GLU A 105 17.58 -14.63 -9.72
N ALA A 106 17.17 -13.48 -9.19
CA ALA A 106 16.36 -13.41 -7.97
C ALA A 106 14.98 -14.06 -8.16
N ILE A 107 14.32 -13.81 -9.30
CA ILE A 107 13.04 -14.44 -9.64
C ILE A 107 13.23 -15.98 -9.80
N ALA A 108 14.27 -16.40 -10.50
CA ALA A 108 14.59 -17.84 -10.67
C ALA A 108 14.88 -18.54 -9.34
N ALA A 109 15.48 -17.82 -8.38
CA ALA A 109 15.72 -18.30 -7.02
C ALA A 109 14.44 -18.29 -6.14
N GLY A 110 13.29 -17.85 -6.66
CA GLY A 110 12.03 -17.80 -5.93
C GLY A 110 11.91 -16.63 -4.97
N LYS A 111 12.73 -15.59 -5.12
CA LYS A 111 12.61 -14.38 -4.30
C LYS A 111 11.37 -13.58 -4.66
N ILE A 112 10.76 -12.95 -3.64
CA ILE A 112 9.63 -12.04 -3.79
C ILE A 112 10.16 -10.69 -4.26
N ILE A 113 9.54 -10.13 -5.28
CA ILE A 113 9.91 -8.80 -5.78
C ILE A 113 9.17 -7.73 -4.98
N ILE A 114 9.94 -6.86 -4.33
CA ILE A 114 9.40 -5.67 -3.65
C ILE A 114 9.58 -4.49 -4.59
N LYS A 115 8.47 -3.91 -4.99
CA LYS A 115 8.43 -2.79 -5.95
C LYS A 115 7.55 -1.66 -5.44
N ASP A 116 7.63 -0.51 -6.06
CA ASP A 116 6.73 0.60 -5.75
C ASP A 116 5.96 1.10 -6.96
N ALA A 117 4.87 1.79 -6.70
CA ALA A 117 4.10 2.49 -7.72
C ALA A 117 3.51 3.79 -7.15
N ILE A 118 3.58 4.85 -7.94
CA ILE A 118 2.89 6.09 -7.63
C ILE A 118 1.39 5.85 -7.79
N ALA A 119 0.57 6.33 -6.84
CA ALA A 119 -0.84 5.97 -6.70
C ALA A 119 -1.67 6.17 -7.97
N ASP A 120 -1.46 7.26 -8.69
CA ASP A 120 -2.19 7.54 -9.93
C ASP A 120 -1.86 6.57 -11.06
N ILE A 121 -0.58 6.22 -11.25
CA ILE A 121 -0.22 5.21 -12.24
C ILE A 121 -0.67 3.80 -11.80
N PHE A 122 -0.65 3.52 -10.49
CA PHE A 122 -1.16 2.27 -9.96
C PHE A 122 -2.65 2.09 -10.28
N LEU A 123 -3.47 3.11 -10.04
CA LEU A 123 -4.91 3.08 -10.38
C LEU A 123 -5.17 2.82 -11.87
N GLN A 124 -4.30 3.31 -12.76
CA GLN A 124 -4.35 2.98 -14.18
C GLN A 124 -3.93 1.52 -14.45
N GLN A 125 -2.87 1.07 -13.78
CA GLN A 125 -2.28 -0.25 -14.04
C GLN A 125 -3.14 -1.40 -13.54
N ILE A 126 -3.89 -1.24 -12.46
CA ILE A 126 -4.82 -2.27 -11.99
C ILE A 126 -5.96 -2.54 -12.98
N LEU A 127 -6.26 -1.59 -13.88
CA LEU A 127 -7.23 -1.78 -14.97
C LEU A 127 -6.59 -2.43 -16.20
N THR A 128 -5.37 -2.04 -16.53
CA THR A 128 -4.71 -2.43 -17.79
C THR A 128 -3.81 -3.64 -17.65
N ARG A 129 -3.21 -3.86 -16.46
CA ARG A 129 -2.22 -4.90 -16.18
C ARG A 129 -2.40 -5.50 -14.78
N PRO A 130 -3.60 -5.94 -14.36
CA PRO A 130 -3.87 -6.40 -12.98
C PRO A 130 -3.00 -7.60 -12.56
N ARG A 131 -2.57 -8.42 -13.50
CA ARG A 131 -1.75 -9.61 -13.22
C ARG A 131 -0.31 -9.31 -12.78
N GLU A 132 0.13 -8.06 -12.89
CA GLU A 132 1.45 -7.63 -12.41
C GLU A 132 1.50 -7.38 -10.90
N PHE A 133 0.34 -7.42 -10.22
CA PHE A 133 0.20 -7.10 -8.80
C PHE A 133 -0.32 -8.30 -8.03
N ASP A 134 0.37 -8.65 -6.95
CA ASP A 134 -0.04 -9.74 -6.04
C ASP A 134 -0.51 -9.17 -4.70
N VAL A 135 0.42 -8.68 -3.89
CA VAL A 135 0.14 -8.05 -2.61
C VAL A 135 0.39 -6.55 -2.73
N VAL A 136 -0.53 -5.75 -2.22
CA VAL A 136 -0.40 -4.29 -2.18
C VAL A 136 -0.25 -3.85 -0.74
N ALA A 137 0.82 -3.12 -0.44
CA ALA A 137 1.02 -2.45 0.84
C ALA A 137 0.93 -0.94 0.62
N THR A 138 0.03 -0.29 1.34
CA THR A 138 -0.19 1.15 1.19
C THR A 138 -0.76 1.75 2.46
N MET A 139 -0.73 3.08 2.57
CA MET A 139 -1.28 3.78 3.72
C MET A 139 -2.81 3.82 3.69
N ASN A 140 -3.41 4.07 4.85
CA ASN A 140 -4.85 3.96 5.10
C ASN A 140 -5.73 4.60 4.01
N LEU A 141 -5.56 5.88 3.71
CA LEU A 141 -6.42 6.57 2.73
C LEU A 141 -6.24 6.04 1.30
N ASN A 142 -5.01 5.78 0.89
CA ASN A 142 -4.73 5.19 -0.42
C ASN A 142 -5.33 3.78 -0.50
N GLY A 143 -5.21 3.01 0.58
CA GLY A 143 -5.77 1.65 0.69
C GLY A 143 -7.29 1.65 0.60
N ASP A 144 -7.95 2.59 1.24
CA ASP A 144 -9.40 2.78 1.18
C ASP A 144 -9.88 2.98 -0.27
N TYR A 145 -9.28 3.93 -0.99
CA TYR A 145 -9.61 4.14 -2.41
C TYR A 145 -9.29 2.93 -3.30
N ILE A 146 -8.14 2.30 -3.08
CA ILE A 146 -7.66 1.20 -3.91
C ILE A 146 -8.49 -0.06 -3.69
N SER A 147 -8.85 -0.38 -2.44
CA SER A 147 -9.61 -1.58 -2.13
C SER A 147 -11.00 -1.55 -2.78
N ASP A 148 -11.69 -0.41 -2.75
CA ASP A 148 -12.98 -0.26 -3.42
C ASP A 148 -12.87 -0.31 -4.94
N ALA A 149 -11.82 0.30 -5.51
CA ALA A 149 -11.57 0.24 -6.94
C ALA A 149 -11.29 -1.20 -7.42
N LEU A 150 -10.55 -1.99 -6.64
CA LEU A 150 -10.29 -3.40 -6.92
C LEU A 150 -11.54 -4.26 -6.72
N ALA A 151 -12.30 -4.02 -5.64
CA ALA A 151 -13.56 -4.71 -5.39
C ALA A 151 -14.56 -4.52 -6.54
N ALA A 152 -14.63 -3.31 -7.09
CA ALA A 152 -15.50 -3.01 -8.23
C ALA A 152 -15.19 -3.88 -9.47
N GLN A 153 -13.92 -4.24 -9.67
CA GLN A 153 -13.50 -5.07 -10.82
C GLN A 153 -13.88 -6.55 -10.68
N VAL A 154 -14.12 -7.02 -9.46
CA VAL A 154 -14.42 -8.43 -9.20
C VAL A 154 -15.85 -8.70 -8.76
N GLY A 155 -16.69 -7.68 -8.69
CA GLY A 155 -18.13 -7.83 -8.37
C GLY A 155 -18.68 -6.82 -7.36
N GLY A 156 -17.86 -5.89 -6.88
CA GLY A 156 -18.22 -4.82 -5.96
C GLY A 156 -17.92 -5.11 -4.50
N ILE A 157 -18.10 -4.08 -3.69
CA ILE A 157 -17.77 -4.12 -2.24
C ILE A 157 -18.59 -5.14 -1.44
N GLY A 158 -19.73 -5.59 -1.95
CA GLY A 158 -20.58 -6.60 -1.30
C GLY A 158 -19.93 -7.98 -1.18
N ILE A 159 -18.81 -8.23 -1.87
CA ILE A 159 -18.07 -9.49 -1.80
C ILE A 159 -16.63 -9.31 -1.26
N ALA A 160 -16.19 -8.08 -1.01
CA ALA A 160 -14.83 -7.80 -0.54
C ALA A 160 -14.74 -8.02 0.97
N PRO A 161 -13.84 -8.90 1.46
CA PRO A 161 -13.61 -9.08 2.89
C PRO A 161 -12.84 -7.90 3.49
N GLY A 162 -13.02 -7.65 4.78
CA GLY A 162 -12.32 -6.63 5.53
C GLY A 162 -11.92 -7.10 6.92
N ALA A 163 -10.73 -6.71 7.37
CA ALA A 163 -10.26 -7.02 8.71
C ALA A 163 -9.29 -5.96 9.23
N ASN A 164 -9.37 -5.70 10.53
CA ASN A 164 -8.38 -4.96 11.30
C ASN A 164 -7.59 -5.97 12.13
N ILE A 165 -6.33 -6.20 11.81
CA ILE A 165 -5.52 -7.26 12.40
C ILE A 165 -4.29 -6.66 13.09
N ASN A 166 -4.08 -7.02 14.35
CA ASN A 166 -2.80 -6.83 15.02
C ASN A 166 -1.94 -8.09 14.79
N TYR A 167 -1.00 -8.02 13.88
CA TYR A 167 -0.16 -9.16 13.51
C TYR A 167 0.87 -9.57 14.59
N GLU A 168 1.08 -8.74 15.63
CA GLU A 168 1.96 -9.08 16.74
C GLU A 168 1.23 -9.92 17.80
N THR A 169 -0.01 -9.55 18.12
CA THR A 169 -0.80 -10.20 19.17
C THR A 169 -1.83 -11.22 18.66
N GLY A 170 -2.11 -11.20 17.35
CA GLY A 170 -3.13 -12.03 16.71
C GLY A 170 -4.57 -11.58 16.94
N HIS A 171 -4.81 -10.47 17.65
CA HIS A 171 -6.16 -9.94 17.78
C HIS A 171 -6.65 -9.38 16.45
N ALA A 172 -7.91 -9.70 16.09
CA ALA A 172 -8.50 -9.26 14.84
C ALA A 172 -9.97 -8.88 15.03
N ILE A 173 -10.42 -7.89 14.25
CA ILE A 173 -11.83 -7.53 14.09
C ILE A 173 -12.14 -7.69 12.61
N PHE A 174 -13.12 -8.51 12.30
CA PHE A 174 -13.59 -8.76 10.95
C PHE A 174 -14.89 -8.02 10.70
N GLU A 175 -14.99 -7.34 9.57
CA GLU A 175 -16.15 -6.54 9.21
C GLU A 175 -16.35 -6.49 7.70
N ALA A 176 -17.59 -6.18 7.29
CA ALA A 176 -17.84 -5.87 5.90
C ALA A 176 -17.15 -4.57 5.51
N THR A 177 -16.60 -4.48 4.30
CA THR A 177 -15.95 -3.26 3.79
C THR A 177 -16.96 -2.16 3.45
N HIS A 178 -18.23 -2.51 3.23
CA HIS A 178 -19.31 -1.55 2.96
C HIS A 178 -19.96 -1.01 4.22
N GLY A 179 -20.64 0.15 4.11
CA GLY A 179 -21.45 0.73 5.18
C GLY A 179 -22.73 -0.08 5.48
N THR A 180 -23.47 0.35 6.49
CA THR A 180 -24.67 -0.35 7.00
C THR A 180 -25.87 -0.34 6.04
N ALA A 181 -25.89 0.54 5.02
CA ALA A 181 -26.92 0.65 4.00
C ALA A 181 -28.38 0.55 4.52
N PRO A 182 -28.80 1.40 5.45
CA PRO A 182 -30.07 1.25 6.20
C PRO A 182 -31.32 1.20 5.30
N LYS A 183 -31.24 1.77 4.10
CA LYS A 183 -32.34 1.72 3.12
C LYS A 183 -32.67 0.31 2.61
N TYR A 184 -31.80 -0.66 2.82
CA TYR A 184 -31.99 -2.06 2.43
C TYR A 184 -32.34 -2.98 3.61
N ALA A 185 -32.41 -2.43 4.83
CA ALA A 185 -32.73 -3.24 6.01
C ALA A 185 -34.08 -3.95 5.85
N GLY A 186 -34.11 -5.25 6.13
CA GLY A 186 -35.31 -6.08 6.05
C GLY A 186 -35.80 -6.41 4.63
N LEU A 187 -35.03 -6.04 3.58
CA LEU A 187 -35.44 -6.29 2.20
C LEU A 187 -34.85 -7.56 1.58
N ASP A 188 -33.94 -8.24 2.27
CA ASP A 188 -33.22 -9.44 1.81
C ASP A 188 -32.55 -9.29 0.43
N LYS A 189 -32.01 -8.08 0.15
CA LYS A 189 -31.42 -7.72 -1.13
C LYS A 189 -29.90 -7.59 -1.14
N VAL A 190 -29.28 -7.53 0.05
CA VAL A 190 -27.83 -7.32 0.20
C VAL A 190 -27.11 -8.66 0.11
N ASN A 191 -26.02 -8.69 -0.67
CA ASN A 191 -25.15 -9.87 -0.71
C ASN A 191 -24.30 -9.91 0.60
N PRO A 192 -24.40 -10.97 1.40
CA PRO A 192 -23.70 -11.07 2.68
C PRO A 192 -22.24 -11.56 2.56
N SER A 193 -21.75 -11.80 1.34
CA SER A 193 -20.43 -12.43 1.11
C SER A 193 -19.27 -11.62 1.70
N SER A 194 -19.37 -10.29 1.77
CA SER A 194 -18.33 -9.47 2.40
C SER A 194 -18.08 -9.90 3.85
N VAL A 195 -19.12 -10.01 4.66
CA VAL A 195 -19.01 -10.46 6.07
C VAL A 195 -18.61 -11.94 6.17
N ILE A 196 -19.17 -12.79 5.30
CA ILE A 196 -18.90 -14.24 5.33
C ILE A 196 -17.44 -14.55 4.99
N LEU A 197 -16.84 -13.77 4.10
CA LEU A 197 -15.46 -13.98 3.66
C LEU A 197 -14.42 -13.29 4.57
N SER A 198 -14.86 -12.33 5.39
CA SER A 198 -14.00 -11.69 6.40
C SER A 198 -13.68 -12.66 7.52
#